data_3bcd7ceba814aca5b4d1d96bb268a8e5
#
_entry.id   3bcd7ceba814aca5b4d1d96bb268a8e5
#
_cell.length_a   1.000
_cell.length_b   1.000
_cell.length_c   1.000
_cell.angle_alpha   90.00
_cell.angle_beta   90.00
_cell.angle_gamma   90.00
#
_symmetry.space_group_name_H-M   'P 1'
#
loop_
_entity.id
_entity.type
_entity.pdbx_description
1 polymer ?
#
loop_
_entity_poly.entity_id
_entity_poly.type
_entity_poly.pdbx_seq_one_letter_code
_entity_poly.pdbx_strand_id
1 'polypeptide(L)'
;MSTVEGKKQEKRRALLDAAYELFLERGASKTSVEEITSRAKVGKGTFYLYFADKGAVTQALLARVSYQLLDDAVTACEHTAGLDSFPDKMIFVIDHIIEALRKDTLLLRFLERSFVWPGLDQIEASGEAEPLMRKLFHTILASPEMAGRTEREIYQRITSLGSMCMSVCYSSILEGKPDNIDAMKPVLYDIIRKAFG
;
A
#
# COMPACT_ATOMS: atom_id res chain seq x y z
N MET A 1 -33.31 -2.89 2.93
CA MET A 1 -33.33 -2.64 1.46
C MET A 1 -31.96 -2.07 1.08
N SER A 2 -31.20 -2.77 0.21
CA SER A 2 -29.93 -2.24 -0.29
C SER A 2 -30.23 -1.04 -1.19
N THR A 3 -29.64 0.11 -0.90
CA THR A 3 -29.76 1.30 -1.74
C THR A 3 -29.10 1.06 -3.10
N VAL A 4 -29.47 1.83 -4.12
CA VAL A 4 -28.85 1.75 -5.47
C VAL A 4 -27.34 1.90 -5.36
N GLU A 5 -26.88 2.79 -4.47
CA GLU A 5 -25.46 3.01 -4.20
C GLU A 5 -24.80 1.77 -3.55
N GLY A 6 -25.48 1.11 -2.61
CA GLY A 6 -24.97 -0.14 -2.02
C GLY A 6 -24.73 -1.24 -3.04
N LYS A 7 -25.68 -1.44 -3.97
CA LYS A 7 -25.52 -2.43 -5.08
C LYS A 7 -24.39 -2.06 -6.05
N LYS A 8 -24.14 -0.78 -6.22
CA LYS A 8 -23.04 -0.28 -7.05
C LYS A 8 -21.69 -0.60 -6.40
N GLN A 9 -21.56 -0.32 -5.10
CA GLN A 9 -20.34 -0.64 -4.33
C GLN A 9 -20.09 -2.15 -4.27
N GLU A 10 -21.13 -2.97 -4.08
CA GLU A 10 -21.01 -4.43 -4.09
C GLU A 10 -20.44 -4.95 -5.43
N LYS A 11 -20.94 -4.47 -6.57
CA LYS A 11 -20.44 -4.88 -7.89
C LYS A 11 -19.01 -4.43 -8.14
N ARG A 12 -18.66 -3.20 -7.74
CA ARG A 12 -17.28 -2.69 -7.83
C ARG A 12 -16.35 -3.54 -7.00
N ARG A 13 -16.73 -3.88 -5.76
CA ARG A 13 -15.98 -4.74 -4.86
C ARG A 13 -15.79 -6.15 -5.47
N ALA A 14 -16.85 -6.77 -5.98
CA ALA A 14 -16.78 -8.09 -6.60
C ALA A 14 -15.81 -8.13 -7.79
N LEU A 15 -15.75 -7.06 -8.61
CA LEU A 15 -14.78 -6.93 -9.69
C LEU A 15 -13.34 -6.83 -9.18
N LEU A 16 -13.10 -6.07 -8.10
CA LEU A 16 -11.78 -5.97 -7.50
C LEU A 16 -11.34 -7.29 -6.86
N ASP A 17 -12.24 -7.99 -6.17
CA ASP A 17 -11.94 -9.28 -5.54
C ASP A 17 -11.60 -10.34 -6.59
N ALA A 18 -12.40 -10.42 -7.67
CA ALA A 18 -12.13 -11.31 -8.79
C ALA A 18 -10.80 -11.00 -9.50
N ALA A 19 -10.49 -9.72 -9.68
CA ALA A 19 -9.21 -9.30 -10.26
C ALA A 19 -8.04 -9.67 -9.35
N TYR A 20 -8.17 -9.49 -8.04
CA TYR A 20 -7.14 -9.83 -7.06
C TYR A 20 -6.78 -11.31 -7.11
N GLU A 21 -7.78 -12.19 -7.01
CA GLU A 21 -7.59 -13.63 -7.10
C GLU A 21 -6.87 -14.03 -8.40
N LEU A 22 -7.36 -13.56 -9.54
CA LEU A 22 -6.77 -13.87 -10.83
C LEU A 22 -5.34 -13.32 -11.01
N PHE A 23 -5.05 -12.14 -10.46
CA PHE A 23 -3.73 -11.56 -10.52
C PHE A 23 -2.72 -12.31 -9.64
N LEU A 24 -3.15 -12.83 -8.49
CA LEU A 24 -2.32 -13.69 -7.66
C LEU A 24 -2.10 -15.06 -8.32
N GLU A 25 -3.13 -15.66 -8.93
CA GLU A 25 -3.03 -16.96 -9.59
C GLU A 25 -2.04 -16.97 -10.78
N ARG A 26 -2.07 -15.94 -11.64
CA ARG A 26 -1.36 -15.97 -12.94
C ARG A 26 -0.80 -14.64 -13.42
N GLY A 27 -0.92 -13.61 -12.62
CA GLY A 27 -0.45 -12.26 -12.92
C GLY A 27 -1.43 -11.42 -13.74
N ALA A 28 -1.36 -10.10 -13.55
CA ALA A 28 -2.24 -9.14 -14.23
C ALA A 28 -2.09 -9.17 -15.76
N SER A 29 -0.88 -9.41 -16.28
CA SER A 29 -0.63 -9.47 -17.74
C SER A 29 -1.38 -10.61 -18.42
N LYS A 30 -1.52 -11.77 -17.76
CA LYS A 30 -2.18 -12.98 -18.27
C LYS A 30 -3.67 -13.03 -17.95
N THR A 31 -4.26 -12.01 -17.38
CA THR A 31 -5.67 -11.93 -17.03
C THR A 31 -6.40 -10.97 -17.95
N SER A 32 -7.54 -11.40 -18.49
CA SER A 32 -8.42 -10.59 -19.34
C SER A 32 -9.59 -9.98 -18.56
N VAL A 33 -10.21 -8.94 -19.13
CA VAL A 33 -11.43 -8.34 -18.58
C VAL A 33 -12.59 -9.35 -18.57
N GLU A 34 -12.66 -10.21 -19.58
CA GLU A 34 -13.66 -11.28 -19.68
C GLU A 34 -13.58 -12.26 -18.51
N GLU A 35 -12.37 -12.64 -18.12
CA GLU A 35 -12.15 -13.55 -16.99
C GLU A 35 -12.50 -12.90 -15.66
N ILE A 36 -12.16 -11.61 -15.49
CA ILE A 36 -12.53 -10.84 -14.29
C ILE A 36 -14.05 -10.76 -14.17
N THR A 37 -14.75 -10.41 -15.26
CA THR A 37 -16.21 -10.28 -15.25
C THR A 37 -16.91 -11.62 -15.05
N SER A 38 -16.39 -12.69 -15.64
CA SER A 38 -16.90 -14.06 -15.44
C SER A 38 -16.74 -14.50 -13.98
N ARG A 39 -15.57 -14.29 -13.38
CA ARG A 39 -15.29 -14.62 -11.98
C ARG A 39 -16.17 -13.79 -11.03
N ALA A 40 -16.36 -12.51 -11.31
CA ALA A 40 -17.20 -11.59 -10.55
C ALA A 40 -18.71 -11.81 -10.78
N LYS A 41 -19.10 -12.68 -11.72
CA LYS A 41 -20.50 -12.95 -12.12
C LYS A 41 -21.25 -11.69 -12.56
N VAL A 42 -20.58 -10.81 -13.30
CA VAL A 42 -21.17 -9.59 -13.87
C VAL A 42 -20.96 -9.53 -15.38
N GLY A 43 -21.81 -8.78 -16.09
CA GLY A 43 -21.63 -8.56 -17.53
C GLY A 43 -20.44 -7.64 -17.84
N LYS A 44 -19.83 -7.81 -19.02
CA LYS A 44 -18.71 -6.98 -19.49
C LYS A 44 -19.06 -5.48 -19.51
N GLY A 45 -20.29 -5.11 -19.86
CA GLY A 45 -20.76 -3.72 -19.77
C GLY A 45 -20.73 -3.16 -18.35
N THR A 46 -20.98 -4.01 -17.34
CA THR A 46 -20.86 -3.61 -15.93
C THR A 46 -19.44 -3.26 -15.54
N PHE A 47 -18.45 -3.96 -16.07
CA PHE A 47 -17.04 -3.64 -15.83
C PHE A 47 -16.73 -2.20 -16.27
N TYR A 48 -17.09 -1.83 -17.48
CA TYR A 48 -16.80 -0.51 -18.05
C TYR A 48 -17.57 0.65 -17.40
N LEU A 49 -18.58 0.36 -16.58
CA LEU A 49 -19.22 1.37 -15.73
C LEU A 49 -18.34 1.78 -14.53
N TYR A 50 -17.39 0.92 -14.11
CA TYR A 50 -16.54 1.14 -12.94
C TYR A 50 -15.09 1.40 -13.27
N PHE A 51 -14.59 0.78 -14.35
CA PHE A 51 -13.18 0.82 -14.71
C PHE A 51 -13.04 1.01 -16.23
N ALA A 52 -12.27 2.01 -16.62
CA ALA A 52 -12.05 2.32 -18.04
C ALA A 52 -11.37 1.14 -18.78
N ASP A 53 -10.44 0.47 -18.10
CA ASP A 53 -9.65 -0.64 -18.61
C ASP A 53 -9.10 -1.51 -17.47
N LYS A 54 -8.31 -2.54 -17.83
CA LYS A 54 -7.61 -3.41 -16.88
C LYS A 54 -6.56 -2.64 -16.04
N GLY A 55 -5.94 -1.61 -16.58
CA GLY A 55 -5.01 -0.76 -15.86
C GLY A 55 -5.70 -0.04 -14.70
N ALA A 56 -6.90 0.50 -14.93
CA ALA A 56 -7.70 1.15 -13.90
C ALA A 56 -8.07 0.19 -12.74
N VAL A 57 -8.42 -1.07 -13.06
CA VAL A 57 -8.63 -2.10 -12.02
C VAL A 57 -7.35 -2.39 -11.26
N THR A 58 -6.23 -2.52 -11.97
CA THR A 58 -4.93 -2.79 -11.35
C THR A 58 -4.56 -1.69 -10.37
N GLN A 59 -4.70 -0.43 -10.77
CA GLN A 59 -4.42 0.72 -9.89
C GLN A 59 -5.36 0.77 -8.67
N ALA A 60 -6.66 0.56 -8.87
CA ALA A 60 -7.62 0.53 -7.78
C ALA A 60 -7.35 -0.62 -6.79
N LEU A 61 -6.91 -1.77 -7.31
CA LEU A 61 -6.55 -2.91 -6.49
C LEU A 61 -5.29 -2.66 -5.69
N LEU A 62 -4.26 -2.09 -6.31
CA LEU A 62 -3.02 -1.68 -5.63
C LEU A 62 -3.29 -0.71 -4.50
N ALA A 63 -4.07 0.34 -4.76
CA ALA A 63 -4.44 1.31 -3.75
C ALA A 63 -5.15 0.63 -2.57
N ARG A 64 -6.11 -0.27 -2.84
CA ARG A 64 -6.83 -1.02 -1.81
C ARG A 64 -5.90 -1.88 -0.96
N VAL A 65 -5.03 -2.64 -1.60
CA VAL A 65 -4.14 -3.58 -0.90
C VAL A 65 -3.06 -2.86 -0.12
N SER A 66 -2.46 -1.82 -0.71
CA SER A 66 -1.48 -0.97 -0.01
C SER A 66 -2.10 -0.27 1.20
N TYR A 67 -3.35 0.21 1.05
CA TYR A 67 -4.10 0.82 2.14
C TYR A 67 -4.33 -0.17 3.28
N GLN A 68 -4.80 -1.39 2.99
CA GLN A 68 -5.05 -2.42 4.01
C GLN A 68 -3.76 -2.78 4.75
N LEU A 69 -2.67 -2.99 4.02
CA LEU A 69 -1.36 -3.32 4.60
C LEU A 69 -0.86 -2.21 5.55
N LEU A 70 -1.05 -0.95 5.16
CA LEU A 70 -0.66 0.18 5.98
C LEU A 70 -1.59 0.36 7.19
N ASP A 71 -2.90 0.21 7.02
CA ASP A 71 -3.90 0.31 8.08
C ASP A 71 -3.68 -0.74 9.17
N ASP A 72 -3.43 -1.97 8.79
CA ASP A 72 -3.10 -3.07 9.69
C ASP A 72 -1.83 -2.76 10.51
N ALA A 73 -0.78 -2.24 9.85
CA ALA A 73 0.48 -1.90 10.51
C ALA A 73 0.34 -0.72 11.47
N VAL A 74 -0.41 0.32 11.08
CA VAL A 74 -0.65 1.51 11.90
C VAL A 74 -1.53 1.16 13.10
N THR A 75 -2.59 0.38 12.89
CA THR A 75 -3.46 -0.11 13.96
C THR A 75 -2.65 -0.92 14.98
N ALA A 76 -1.80 -1.82 14.52
CA ALA A 76 -0.91 -2.57 15.40
C ALA A 76 0.06 -1.65 16.18
N CYS A 77 0.59 -0.61 15.55
CA CYS A 77 1.44 0.38 16.18
C CYS A 77 0.72 1.17 17.28
N GLU A 78 -0.53 1.61 17.02
CA GLU A 78 -1.36 2.35 17.97
C GLU A 78 -1.67 1.54 19.24
N HIS A 79 -1.70 0.20 19.14
CA HIS A 79 -1.95 -0.72 20.26
C HIS A 79 -0.67 -1.21 20.95
N THR A 80 0.50 -0.78 20.52
CA THR A 80 1.80 -1.21 21.06
C THR A 80 2.35 -0.14 22.01
N ALA A 81 2.55 -0.51 23.27
CA ALA A 81 3.16 0.38 24.28
C ALA A 81 4.68 0.48 24.09
N GLY A 82 5.26 1.61 24.52
CA GLY A 82 6.71 1.81 24.52
C GLY A 82 7.31 2.31 23.20
N LEU A 83 6.45 2.77 22.27
CA LEU A 83 6.85 3.44 21.04
C LEU A 83 6.71 4.96 21.23
N ASP A 84 7.73 5.59 21.83
CA ASP A 84 7.63 6.97 22.28
C ASP A 84 8.07 7.98 21.22
N SER A 85 9.04 7.61 20.35
CA SER A 85 9.54 8.49 19.30
C SER A 85 8.90 8.20 17.93
N PHE A 86 8.88 9.22 17.07
CA PHE A 86 8.41 9.05 15.69
C PHE A 86 9.24 8.00 14.90
N PRO A 87 10.59 8.01 14.99
CA PRO A 87 11.39 6.96 14.35
C PRO A 87 11.05 5.54 14.81
N ASP A 88 10.77 5.31 16.09
CA ASP A 88 10.42 3.98 16.60
C ASP A 88 9.05 3.52 16.09
N LYS A 89 8.06 4.41 16.03
CA LYS A 89 6.77 4.13 15.39
C LYS A 89 6.92 3.80 13.92
N MET A 90 7.74 4.56 13.20
CA MET A 90 8.02 4.31 11.79
C MET A 90 8.69 2.96 11.56
N ILE A 91 9.68 2.61 12.39
CA ILE A 91 10.36 1.30 12.35
C ILE A 91 9.35 0.19 12.61
N PHE A 92 8.49 0.32 13.61
CA PHE A 92 7.47 -0.67 13.92
C PHE A 92 6.53 -0.91 12.73
N VAL A 93 6.00 0.18 12.14
CA VAL A 93 5.12 0.10 10.97
C VAL A 93 5.82 -0.58 9.79
N ILE A 94 7.05 -0.19 9.50
CA ILE A 94 7.84 -0.78 8.40
C ILE A 94 8.16 -2.25 8.68
N ASP A 95 8.53 -2.61 9.91
CA ASP A 95 8.78 -4.01 10.29
C ASP A 95 7.53 -4.87 10.14
N HIS A 96 6.39 -4.37 10.58
CA HIS A 96 5.09 -5.05 10.43
C HIS A 96 4.76 -5.31 8.95
N ILE A 97 4.99 -4.33 8.08
CA ILE A 97 4.82 -4.46 6.63
C ILE A 97 5.80 -5.48 6.05
N ILE A 98 7.08 -5.44 6.45
CA ILE A 98 8.09 -6.42 6.02
C ILE A 98 7.65 -7.85 6.36
N GLU A 99 7.18 -8.08 7.59
CA GLU A 99 6.73 -9.41 8.02
C GLU A 99 5.47 -9.87 7.28
N ALA A 100 4.54 -8.98 6.96
CA ALA A 100 3.39 -9.30 6.13
C ALA A 100 3.81 -9.70 4.70
N LEU A 101 4.70 -8.93 4.08
CA LEU A 101 5.21 -9.19 2.72
C LEU A 101 6.10 -10.45 2.66
N ARG A 102 6.81 -10.77 3.75
CA ARG A 102 7.59 -12.01 3.89
C ARG A 102 6.69 -13.25 3.89
N LYS A 103 5.50 -13.14 4.50
CA LYS A 103 4.50 -14.23 4.54
C LYS A 103 3.77 -14.39 3.21
N ASP A 104 3.57 -13.30 2.48
CA ASP A 104 2.88 -13.28 1.19
C ASP A 104 3.78 -12.71 0.08
N THR A 105 4.61 -13.57 -0.48
CA THR A 105 5.53 -13.22 -1.56
C THR A 105 4.83 -12.94 -2.89
N LEU A 106 3.59 -13.41 -3.08
CA LEU A 106 2.79 -13.07 -4.27
C LEU A 106 2.32 -11.62 -4.18
N LEU A 107 1.87 -11.20 -3.00
CA LEU A 107 1.55 -9.81 -2.72
C LEU A 107 2.76 -8.89 -2.93
N LEU A 108 3.94 -9.28 -2.41
CA LEU A 108 5.18 -8.53 -2.61
C LEU A 108 5.51 -8.32 -4.09
N ARG A 109 5.42 -9.40 -4.91
CA ARG A 109 5.63 -9.31 -6.36
C ARG A 109 4.61 -8.42 -7.06
N PHE A 110 3.37 -8.43 -6.57
CA PHE A 110 2.30 -7.60 -7.12
C PHE A 110 2.54 -6.11 -6.81
N LEU A 111 2.89 -5.79 -5.57
CA LEU A 111 3.18 -4.42 -5.13
C LEU A 111 4.41 -3.85 -5.85
N GLU A 112 5.50 -4.59 -5.91
CA GLU A 112 6.75 -4.11 -6.54
C GLU A 112 6.54 -3.67 -7.99
N ARG A 113 5.82 -4.47 -8.78
CA ARG A 113 5.61 -4.21 -10.21
C ARG A 113 4.69 -3.03 -10.53
N SER A 114 3.90 -2.61 -9.59
CA SER A 114 2.75 -1.75 -9.87
C SER A 114 2.61 -0.60 -8.88
N PHE A 115 3.42 -0.56 -7.82
CA PHE A 115 3.32 0.45 -6.78
C PHE A 115 3.84 1.81 -7.29
N VAL A 116 2.96 2.81 -7.22
CA VAL A 116 3.30 4.21 -7.49
C VAL A 116 2.83 5.03 -6.30
N TRP A 117 3.73 5.83 -5.73
CA TRP A 117 3.37 6.75 -4.66
C TRP A 117 2.35 7.78 -5.18
N PRO A 118 1.23 8.01 -4.48
CA PRO A 118 0.30 9.07 -4.84
C PRO A 118 0.99 10.43 -4.73
N GLY A 119 0.72 11.35 -5.66
CA GLY A 119 1.20 12.72 -5.57
C GLY A 119 0.64 13.45 -4.34
N LEU A 120 1.33 14.48 -3.87
CA LEU A 120 0.89 15.30 -2.73
C LEU A 120 -0.50 15.89 -2.97
N ASP A 121 -0.74 16.39 -4.18
CA ASP A 121 -2.01 16.88 -4.67
C ASP A 121 -3.11 15.82 -4.66
N GLN A 122 -2.76 14.57 -4.91
CA GLN A 122 -3.68 13.44 -4.84
C GLN A 122 -4.04 13.08 -3.40
N ILE A 123 -3.08 13.16 -2.46
CA ILE A 123 -3.32 12.94 -1.02
C ILE A 123 -4.31 13.99 -0.47
N GLU A 124 -4.22 15.22 -0.95
CA GLU A 124 -5.10 16.32 -0.55
C GLU A 124 -6.48 16.27 -1.22
N ALA A 125 -6.53 15.88 -2.49
CA ALA A 125 -7.72 15.99 -3.34
C ALA A 125 -8.63 14.77 -3.32
N SER A 126 -8.16 13.60 -2.90
CA SER A 126 -8.92 12.39 -3.09
C SER A 126 -9.93 12.08 -1.99
N GLY A 127 -11.04 11.52 -2.45
CA GLY A 127 -12.18 11.06 -1.64
C GLY A 127 -11.89 9.76 -0.88
N GLU A 128 -12.85 8.91 -0.74
CA GLU A 128 -13.02 7.76 0.17
C GLU A 128 -11.83 6.81 0.45
N ALA A 129 -10.81 6.74 -0.39
CA ALA A 129 -9.66 5.82 -0.17
C ALA A 129 -8.60 6.37 0.82
N GLU A 130 -8.72 7.60 1.31
CA GLU A 130 -7.62 8.35 1.88
C GLU A 130 -7.79 9.04 3.23
N PRO A 131 -8.82 8.74 4.05
CA PRO A 131 -8.84 9.27 5.41
C PRO A 131 -7.59 8.85 6.19
N LEU A 132 -7.10 7.61 5.97
CA LEU A 132 -5.91 7.10 6.63
C LEU A 132 -4.64 7.79 6.15
N MET A 133 -4.41 7.89 4.82
CA MET A 133 -3.22 8.54 4.28
C MET A 133 -3.14 10.00 4.70
N ARG A 134 -4.27 10.70 4.68
CA ARG A 134 -4.37 12.08 5.16
C ARG A 134 -4.11 12.16 6.67
N LYS A 135 -4.77 11.30 7.48
CA LYS A 135 -4.53 11.22 8.93
C LYS A 135 -3.07 10.96 9.24
N LEU A 136 -2.45 10.00 8.55
CA LEU A 136 -1.03 9.67 8.74
C LEU A 136 -0.13 10.83 8.36
N PHE A 137 -0.37 11.45 7.20
CA PHE A 137 0.43 12.60 6.75
C PHE A 137 0.33 13.76 7.75
N HIS A 138 -0.87 14.12 8.20
CA HIS A 138 -1.05 15.13 9.25
C HIS A 138 -0.41 14.75 10.58
N THR A 139 -0.47 13.47 10.97
CA THR A 139 0.20 12.98 12.19
C THR A 139 1.72 13.12 12.08
N ILE A 140 2.27 12.82 10.91
CA ILE A 140 3.71 12.99 10.63
C ILE A 140 4.08 14.48 10.66
N LEU A 141 3.32 15.34 10.00
CA LEU A 141 3.54 16.79 10.00
C LEU A 141 3.52 17.40 11.40
N ALA A 142 2.67 16.87 12.29
CA ALA A 142 2.53 17.35 13.66
C ALA A 142 3.61 16.79 14.61
N SER A 143 4.46 15.86 14.16
CA SER A 143 5.49 15.29 15.01
C SER A 143 6.63 16.28 15.28
N PRO A 144 7.16 16.34 16.51
CA PRO A 144 8.25 17.26 16.87
C PRO A 144 9.50 17.11 16.00
N GLU A 145 9.77 15.90 15.55
CA GLU A 145 10.92 15.56 14.70
C GLU A 145 10.82 16.17 13.30
N MET A 146 9.61 16.61 12.89
CA MET A 146 9.39 17.28 11.62
C MET A 146 9.42 18.81 11.74
N ALA A 147 9.61 19.36 12.93
CA ALA A 147 9.63 20.79 13.15
C ALA A 147 10.64 21.50 12.25
N GLY A 148 10.21 22.58 11.61
CA GLY A 148 11.03 23.39 10.71
C GLY A 148 11.20 22.86 9.29
N ARG A 149 10.56 21.72 8.94
CA ARG A 149 10.52 21.17 7.58
C ARG A 149 9.22 21.56 6.88
N THR A 150 9.29 21.75 5.59
CA THR A 150 8.09 21.97 4.75
C THR A 150 7.38 20.63 4.49
N GLU A 151 6.07 20.69 4.23
CA GLU A 151 5.26 19.52 3.84
C GLU A 151 5.88 18.76 2.66
N ARG A 152 6.40 19.51 1.68
CA ARG A 152 7.07 18.93 0.52
C ARG A 152 8.33 18.15 0.87
N GLU A 153 9.17 18.68 1.76
CA GLU A 153 10.37 17.98 2.23
C GLU A 153 10.03 16.71 3.00
N ILE A 154 9.00 16.76 3.84
CA ILE A 154 8.51 15.60 4.59
C ILE A 154 7.98 14.54 3.63
N TYR A 155 7.16 14.93 2.67
CA TYR A 155 6.65 14.04 1.62
C TYR A 155 7.79 13.37 0.83
N GLN A 156 8.78 14.14 0.39
CA GLN A 156 9.94 13.62 -0.33
C GLN A 156 10.74 12.60 0.49
N ARG A 157 10.92 12.84 1.79
CA ARG A 157 11.59 11.88 2.69
C ARG A 157 10.81 10.58 2.84
N ILE A 158 9.49 10.68 3.07
CA ILE A 158 8.63 9.50 3.25
C ILE A 158 8.60 8.66 1.97
N THR A 159 8.41 9.29 0.81
CA THR A 159 8.35 8.56 -0.47
C THR A 159 9.69 7.94 -0.84
N SER A 160 10.81 8.64 -0.59
CA SER A 160 12.14 8.10 -0.82
C SER A 160 12.43 6.89 0.08
N LEU A 161 12.12 7.02 1.38
CA LEU A 161 12.30 5.94 2.34
C LEU A 161 11.44 4.73 2.00
N GLY A 162 10.16 4.94 1.71
CA GLY A 162 9.24 3.86 1.36
C GLY A 162 9.64 3.14 0.07
N SER A 163 10.12 3.89 -0.95
CA SER A 163 10.64 3.30 -2.18
C SER A 163 11.90 2.46 -1.92
N MET A 164 12.80 2.95 -1.08
CA MET A 164 13.98 2.20 -0.65
C MET A 164 13.58 0.92 0.11
N CYS A 165 12.69 1.02 1.09
CA CYS A 165 12.22 -0.13 1.86
C CYS A 165 11.55 -1.18 0.96
N MET A 166 10.71 -0.77 0.02
CA MET A 166 10.05 -1.69 -0.92
C MET A 166 11.07 -2.41 -1.80
N SER A 167 12.07 -1.69 -2.34
CA SER A 167 13.13 -2.28 -3.16
C SER A 167 13.98 -3.28 -2.36
N VAL A 168 14.35 -2.94 -1.12
CA VAL A 168 15.09 -3.86 -0.23
C VAL A 168 14.24 -5.07 0.13
N CYS A 169 12.95 -4.89 0.47
CA CYS A 169 12.06 -6.02 0.74
C CYS A 169 12.00 -6.98 -0.44
N TYR A 170 11.82 -6.46 -1.66
CA TYR A 170 11.77 -7.28 -2.87
C TYR A 170 13.06 -8.08 -3.05
N SER A 171 14.19 -7.40 -3.12
CA SER A 171 15.48 -8.05 -3.40
C SER A 171 15.92 -8.99 -2.27
N SER A 172 15.72 -8.63 -1.01
CA SER A 172 16.17 -9.43 0.13
C SER A 172 15.26 -10.63 0.43
N ILE A 173 13.94 -10.47 0.27
CA ILE A 173 12.98 -11.57 0.51
C ILE A 173 12.97 -12.57 -0.65
N LEU A 174 13.02 -12.10 -1.90
CA LEU A 174 12.87 -12.96 -3.08
C LEU A 174 14.16 -13.44 -3.68
N GLU A 175 15.23 -12.65 -3.58
CA GLU A 175 16.52 -12.93 -4.23
C GLU A 175 17.66 -13.15 -3.24
N GLY A 176 17.45 -12.82 -1.95
CA GLY A 176 18.50 -12.87 -0.94
C GLY A 176 19.63 -11.86 -1.16
N LYS A 177 19.36 -10.71 -1.80
CA LYS A 177 20.36 -9.71 -2.19
C LYS A 177 20.04 -8.32 -1.62
N PRO A 178 21.04 -7.54 -1.19
CA PRO A 178 22.46 -7.93 -1.05
C PRO A 178 22.68 -8.95 0.05
N ASP A 179 21.69 -9.13 0.95
CA ASP A 179 21.61 -10.14 2.00
C ASP A 179 20.13 -10.50 2.25
N ASN A 180 19.86 -11.50 3.09
CA ASN A 180 18.52 -11.83 3.51
C ASN A 180 17.89 -10.70 4.32
N ILE A 181 16.55 -10.67 4.41
CA ILE A 181 15.82 -9.55 5.02
C ILE A 181 16.14 -9.37 6.51
N ASP A 182 16.46 -10.44 7.25
CA ASP A 182 16.78 -10.35 8.67
C ASP A 182 18.11 -9.63 8.90
N ALA A 183 19.09 -9.82 8.01
CA ALA A 183 20.34 -9.06 8.01
C ALA A 183 20.17 -7.61 7.56
N MET A 184 19.21 -7.34 6.67
CA MET A 184 18.94 -5.99 6.16
C MET A 184 18.09 -5.13 7.10
N LYS A 185 17.25 -5.71 7.95
CA LYS A 185 16.41 -4.97 8.90
C LYS A 185 17.19 -3.99 9.78
N PRO A 186 18.28 -4.37 10.47
CA PRO A 186 19.06 -3.43 11.29
C PRO A 186 19.58 -2.23 10.49
N VAL A 187 20.00 -2.45 9.24
CA VAL A 187 20.48 -1.38 8.35
C VAL A 187 19.35 -0.42 7.99
N LEU A 188 18.17 -0.95 7.62
CA LEU A 188 16.99 -0.14 7.33
C LEU A 188 16.57 0.70 8.54
N TYR A 189 16.57 0.12 9.74
CA TYR A 189 16.19 0.82 10.98
C TYR A 189 17.18 1.94 11.36
N ASP A 190 18.47 1.72 11.15
CA ASP A 190 19.47 2.76 11.35
C ASP A 190 19.27 3.94 10.38
N ILE A 191 19.00 3.65 9.11
CA ILE A 191 18.69 4.68 8.11
C ILE A 191 17.43 5.47 8.49
N ILE A 192 16.37 4.79 8.95
CA ILE A 192 15.13 5.44 9.41
C ILE A 192 15.42 6.38 10.59
N ARG A 193 16.15 5.91 11.60
CA ARG A 193 16.53 6.77 12.74
C ARG A 193 17.30 8.00 12.31
N LYS A 194 18.28 7.85 11.42
CA LYS A 194 19.07 8.99 10.89
C LYS A 194 18.28 9.94 9.99
N ALA A 195 17.24 9.44 9.31
CA ALA A 195 16.42 10.27 8.43
C ALA A 195 15.43 11.16 9.20
N PHE A 196 15.00 10.73 10.39
CA PHE A 196 13.93 11.37 11.17
C PHE A 196 14.31 11.69 12.63
N GLY A 197 15.52 11.33 13.07
CA GLY A 197 16.06 11.64 14.39
C GLY A 197 16.89 12.93 14.44
#